data_97a9ce89f65676ee47021afdcae2540d
#
_entry.id   97a9ce89f65676ee47021afdcae2540d
#
_cell.length_a   1.000
_cell.length_b   1.000
_cell.length_c   1.000
_cell.angle_alpha   90.00
_cell.angle_beta   90.00
_cell.angle_gamma   90.00
#
_symmetry.space_group_name_H-M   'P 1'
#
loop_
_entity.id
_entity.type
_entity.pdbx_description
1 polymer ?
#
loop_
_entity_poly.entity_id
_entity_poly.type
_entity_poly.pdbx_seq_one_letter_code
_entity_poly.pdbx_strand_id
1 'polypeptide(L)'
;MKNYHGILVDVSQKDKSIFNNIKILGQKESGGWILYRVEVEDEEIDKTIERLQKNMVDGFYFHFYKDNELIVAFKDKVIKTKTDKSTWNEIIEYGKSQGIPKEQLDFYPCKIENEEY
;
A
#
# COMPACT_ATOMS: atom_id res chain seq x y z
N MET A 1 20.67 3.70 4.79
CA MET A 1 19.65 2.68 4.46
C MET A 1 18.42 3.36 3.92
N LYS A 2 17.83 2.77 2.90
CA LYS A 2 16.61 3.31 2.33
C LYS A 2 15.40 2.74 3.05
N ASN A 3 14.39 3.58 3.23
CA ASN A 3 13.14 3.17 3.83
C ASN A 3 12.10 2.93 2.75
N TYR A 4 11.08 2.14 3.08
CA TYR A 4 9.92 1.98 2.21
C TYR A 4 8.99 3.17 2.35
N HIS A 5 8.42 3.62 1.23
CA HIS A 5 7.28 4.51 1.23
C HIS A 5 6.05 3.68 0.85
N GLY A 6 4.90 4.10 1.31
CA GLY A 6 3.66 3.37 1.00
C GLY A 6 2.46 4.27 1.01
N ILE A 7 1.37 3.77 0.45
CA ILE A 7 0.10 4.49 0.38
C ILE A 7 -0.96 3.67 1.11
N LEU A 8 -1.61 4.30 2.08
CA LEU A 8 -2.68 3.70 2.87
C LEU A 8 -3.93 4.57 2.77
N VAL A 9 -5.09 3.92 2.62
CA VAL A 9 -6.38 4.60 2.64
C VAL A 9 -6.89 4.64 4.08
N ASP A 10 -7.41 5.79 4.53
CA ASP A 10 -7.86 5.96 5.91
C ASP A 10 -8.91 4.94 6.35
N VAL A 11 -9.93 4.72 5.51
CA VAL A 11 -11.03 3.80 5.84
C VAL A 11 -10.68 2.32 5.63
N SER A 12 -9.48 2.02 5.11
CA SER A 12 -9.05 0.64 4.92
C SER A 12 -8.64 -0.03 6.23
N GLN A 13 -8.45 0.74 7.29
CA GLN A 13 -8.04 0.24 8.60
C GLN A 13 -9.20 0.38 9.58
N LYS A 14 -9.52 -0.72 10.28
CA LYS A 14 -10.65 -0.75 11.22
C LYS A 14 -10.41 0.18 12.41
N ASP A 15 -9.23 0.09 13.00
CA ASP A 15 -8.82 0.97 14.10
C ASP A 15 -7.84 1.99 13.54
N LYS A 16 -8.30 3.24 13.45
CA LYS A 16 -7.51 4.32 12.85
C LYS A 16 -6.36 4.78 13.74
N SER A 17 -6.31 4.35 14.99
CA SER A 17 -5.19 4.69 15.87
C SER A 17 -3.86 4.10 15.37
N ILE A 18 -3.92 3.12 14.46
CA ILE A 18 -2.72 2.55 13.86
C ILE A 18 -1.89 3.62 13.13
N PHE A 19 -2.55 4.66 12.60
CA PHE A 19 -1.86 5.76 11.91
C PHE A 19 -1.03 6.63 12.86
N ASN A 20 -1.28 6.54 14.17
CA ASN A 20 -0.49 7.28 15.16
C ASN A 20 0.90 6.68 15.38
N ASN A 21 1.11 5.45 14.96
CA ASN A 21 2.35 4.71 15.14
C ASN A 21 3.14 4.53 13.85
N ILE A 22 2.73 5.22 12.81
CA ILE A 22 3.41 5.15 11.52
C ILE A 22 3.74 6.57 11.07
N LYS A 23 4.91 6.73 10.45
CA LYS A 23 5.33 8.07 10.01
C LYS A 23 4.58 8.47 8.75
N ILE A 24 3.77 9.51 8.85
CA ILE A 24 3.02 10.04 7.72
C ILE A 24 3.82 11.17 7.08
N LEU A 25 4.12 11.03 5.79
CA LEU A 25 4.88 12.01 5.04
C LEU A 25 3.99 13.05 4.38
N GLY A 26 2.76 12.67 4.03
CA GLY A 26 1.81 13.57 3.40
C GLY A 26 0.47 12.88 3.24
N GLN A 27 -0.52 13.64 2.76
CA GLN A 27 -1.85 13.09 2.54
C GLN A 27 -2.54 13.82 1.40
N LYS A 28 -3.53 13.14 0.81
CA LYS A 28 -4.32 13.67 -0.29
C LYS A 28 -5.74 13.15 -0.16
N GLU A 29 -6.73 14.02 -0.34
CA GLU A 29 -8.12 13.60 -0.42
C GLU A 29 -8.43 13.18 -1.85
N SER A 30 -9.10 12.03 -2.01
CA SER A 30 -9.46 11.51 -3.32
C SER A 30 -10.74 10.70 -3.20
N GLY A 31 -11.81 11.11 -3.89
CA GLY A 31 -13.06 10.37 -3.93
C GLY A 31 -13.71 10.12 -2.57
N GLY A 32 -13.53 11.02 -1.62
CA GLY A 32 -14.07 10.86 -0.27
C GLY A 32 -13.16 10.10 0.67
N TRP A 33 -12.02 9.62 0.18
CA TRP A 33 -11.01 8.93 1.00
C TRP A 33 -9.82 9.84 1.25
N ILE A 34 -9.09 9.57 2.33
CA ILE A 34 -7.81 10.20 2.59
C ILE A 34 -6.73 9.18 2.34
N LEU A 35 -5.82 9.50 1.41
CA LEU A 35 -4.68 8.66 1.08
C LEU A 35 -3.48 9.18 1.87
N TYR A 36 -2.90 8.36 2.73
CA TYR A 36 -1.70 8.70 3.48
C TYR A 36 -0.48 8.13 2.80
N ARG A 37 0.51 8.99 2.57
CA ARG A 37 1.83 8.52 2.14
C ARG A 37 2.69 8.37 3.40
N VAL A 38 3.17 7.17 3.63
CA VAL A 38 3.85 6.82 4.88
C VAL A 38 5.27 6.33 4.61
N GLU A 39 6.09 6.36 5.65
CA GLU A 39 7.45 5.84 5.59
C GLU A 39 7.63 4.76 6.65
N VAL A 40 8.25 3.64 6.26
CA VAL A 40 8.52 2.52 7.15
C VAL A 40 9.97 2.09 6.96
N GLU A 41 10.69 1.91 8.06
CA GLU A 41 12.08 1.46 8.00
C GLU A 41 12.17 0.07 7.39
N ASP A 42 13.24 -0.16 6.64
CA ASP A 42 13.48 -1.41 5.91
C ASP A 42 13.33 -2.63 6.82
N GLU A 43 13.93 -2.59 8.00
CA GLU A 43 13.87 -3.70 8.95
C GLU A 43 12.52 -3.89 9.63
N GLU A 44 11.62 -2.90 9.53
CA GLU A 44 10.30 -2.96 10.16
C GLU A 44 9.18 -3.28 9.17
N ILE A 45 9.49 -3.43 7.87
CA ILE A 45 8.47 -3.52 6.85
C ILE A 45 7.56 -4.75 7.01
N ASP A 46 8.12 -5.92 7.29
CA ASP A 46 7.32 -7.14 7.41
C ASP A 46 6.38 -7.09 8.61
N LYS A 47 6.86 -6.58 9.74
CA LYS A 47 6.02 -6.43 10.94
C LYS A 47 4.92 -5.41 10.73
N THR A 48 5.23 -4.32 10.03
CA THR A 48 4.26 -3.27 9.75
C THR A 48 3.18 -3.80 8.83
N ILE A 49 3.55 -4.51 7.76
CA ILE A 49 2.57 -5.11 6.84
C ILE A 49 1.65 -6.07 7.61
N GLU A 50 2.20 -6.91 8.46
CA GLU A 50 1.41 -7.86 9.25
C GLU A 50 0.40 -7.14 10.14
N ARG A 51 0.82 -6.10 10.84
CA ARG A 51 -0.09 -5.31 11.70
C ARG A 51 -1.19 -4.65 10.89
N LEU A 52 -0.85 -4.09 9.73
CA LEU A 52 -1.82 -3.45 8.85
C LEU A 52 -2.82 -4.47 8.31
N GLN A 53 -2.36 -5.66 7.94
CA GLN A 53 -3.27 -6.71 7.44
C GLN A 53 -4.26 -7.17 8.51
N LYS A 54 -3.82 -7.31 9.74
CA LYS A 54 -4.70 -7.73 10.84
C LYS A 54 -5.79 -6.70 11.14
N ASN A 55 -5.56 -5.46 10.78
CA ASN A 55 -6.48 -4.35 11.02
C ASN A 55 -7.25 -3.92 9.78
N MET A 56 -7.12 -4.65 8.68
CA MET A 56 -7.72 -4.27 7.39
C MET A 56 -9.20 -4.57 7.30
N VAL A 57 -9.90 -3.67 6.61
CA VAL A 57 -11.26 -3.89 6.14
C VAL A 57 -11.19 -4.66 4.82
N ASP A 58 -12.16 -5.56 4.58
CA ASP A 58 -12.23 -6.33 3.34
C ASP A 58 -12.40 -5.40 2.13
N GLY A 59 -11.85 -5.80 0.99
CA GLY A 59 -12.02 -5.07 -0.26
C GLY A 59 -11.02 -3.97 -0.51
N PHE A 60 -10.03 -3.84 0.36
CA PHE A 60 -8.95 -2.87 0.21
C PHE A 60 -7.63 -3.57 0.01
N TYR A 61 -6.62 -2.80 -0.40
CA TYR A 61 -5.23 -3.21 -0.42
C TYR A 61 -4.38 -1.99 -0.11
N PHE A 62 -3.10 -2.22 0.19
CA PHE A 62 -2.13 -1.14 0.28
C PHE A 62 -0.83 -1.59 -0.38
N HIS A 63 0.04 -0.64 -0.69
CA HIS A 63 1.31 -0.98 -1.31
C HIS A 63 2.45 -0.17 -0.71
N PHE A 64 3.63 -0.78 -0.74
CA PHE A 64 4.89 -0.14 -0.37
C PHE A 64 5.87 -0.28 -1.52
N TYR A 65 6.78 0.66 -1.62
CA TYR A 65 7.77 0.66 -2.68
C TYR A 65 9.11 1.21 -2.17
N LYS A 66 10.19 0.68 -2.72
CA LYS A 66 11.56 1.11 -2.41
C LYS A 66 12.44 0.69 -3.60
N ASP A 67 13.17 1.64 -4.19
CA ASP A 67 13.98 1.38 -5.39
C ASP A 67 13.10 0.78 -6.50
N ASN A 68 13.38 -0.43 -6.93
CA ASN A 68 12.59 -1.14 -7.95
C ASN A 68 11.64 -2.16 -7.35
N GLU A 69 11.52 -2.20 -6.02
CA GLU A 69 10.67 -3.16 -5.34
C GLU A 69 9.27 -2.60 -5.13
N LEU A 70 8.27 -3.43 -5.36
CA LEU A 70 6.88 -3.14 -5.09
C LEU A 70 6.30 -4.27 -4.25
N ILE A 71 5.68 -3.92 -3.13
CA ILE A 71 4.99 -4.87 -2.26
C ILE A 71 3.53 -4.47 -2.24
N VAL A 72 2.64 -5.37 -2.63
CA VAL A 72 1.20 -5.13 -2.57
C VAL A 72 0.60 -6.10 -1.57
N ALA A 73 -0.12 -5.56 -0.60
CA ALA A 73 -0.71 -6.36 0.47
C ALA A 73 -2.23 -6.29 0.40
N PHE A 74 -2.84 -7.45 0.23
CA PHE A 74 -4.26 -7.67 0.40
C PHE A 74 -4.48 -8.23 1.80
N LYS A 75 -5.73 -8.34 2.21
CA LYS A 75 -6.02 -8.80 3.57
C LYS A 75 -5.38 -10.15 3.89
N ASP A 76 -5.38 -11.07 2.94
CA ASP A 76 -4.92 -12.44 3.15
C ASP A 76 -3.68 -12.82 2.35
N LYS A 77 -3.09 -11.86 1.63
CA LYS A 77 -1.95 -12.19 0.76
C LYS A 77 -1.04 -10.99 0.55
N VAL A 78 0.25 -11.24 0.54
CA VAL A 78 1.27 -10.24 0.18
C VAL A 78 1.97 -10.71 -1.07
N ILE A 79 2.06 -9.83 -2.07
CA ILE A 79 2.75 -10.12 -3.33
C ILE A 79 3.91 -9.14 -3.46
N LYS A 80 5.11 -9.66 -3.58
CA LYS A 80 6.32 -8.86 -3.78
C LYS A 80 6.75 -8.96 -5.24
N THR A 81 6.92 -7.82 -5.87
CA THR A 81 7.32 -7.77 -7.28
C THR A 81 8.18 -6.52 -7.53
N LYS A 82 8.20 -6.06 -8.76
CA LYS A 82 8.97 -4.88 -9.16
C LYS A 82 8.04 -3.74 -9.56
N THR A 83 8.59 -2.53 -9.63
CA THR A 83 7.82 -1.36 -10.05
C THR A 83 7.50 -1.35 -11.54
N ASP A 84 8.08 -2.26 -12.32
CA ASP A 84 7.77 -2.43 -13.74
C ASP A 84 6.38 -3.05 -13.91
N LYS A 85 5.50 -2.35 -14.62
CA LYS A 85 4.12 -2.80 -14.83
C LYS A 85 4.00 -4.18 -15.47
N SER A 86 4.99 -4.60 -16.22
CA SER A 86 4.98 -5.93 -16.86
C SER A 86 4.97 -7.06 -15.81
N THR A 87 5.32 -6.77 -14.55
CA THR A 87 5.35 -7.75 -13.47
C THR A 87 4.06 -7.80 -12.65
N TRP A 88 3.03 -7.01 -13.00
CA TRP A 88 1.85 -6.81 -12.18
C TRP A 88 0.68 -7.75 -12.46
N ASN A 89 0.80 -8.66 -13.43
CA ASN A 89 -0.32 -9.52 -13.81
C ASN A 89 -0.87 -10.34 -12.65
N GLU A 90 -0.01 -10.95 -11.86
CA GLU A 90 -0.43 -11.75 -10.70
C GLU A 90 -1.21 -10.90 -9.69
N ILE A 91 -0.72 -9.69 -9.43
CA ILE A 91 -1.35 -8.78 -8.47
C ILE A 91 -2.74 -8.39 -8.96
N ILE A 92 -2.85 -8.03 -10.23
CA ILE A 92 -4.10 -7.59 -10.83
C ILE A 92 -5.12 -8.72 -10.81
N GLU A 93 -4.72 -9.92 -11.20
CA GLU A 93 -5.62 -11.07 -11.20
C GLU A 93 -6.08 -11.41 -9.78
N TYR A 94 -5.18 -11.38 -8.81
CA TYR A 94 -5.56 -11.64 -7.43
C TYR A 94 -6.54 -10.57 -6.92
N GLY A 95 -6.26 -9.29 -7.17
CA GLY A 95 -7.14 -8.20 -6.75
C GLY A 95 -8.54 -8.32 -7.35
N LYS A 96 -8.63 -8.68 -8.63
CA LYS A 96 -9.90 -8.91 -9.29
C LYS A 96 -10.66 -10.07 -8.63
N SER A 97 -9.97 -11.12 -8.25
CA SER A 97 -10.59 -12.26 -7.57
C SER A 97 -11.15 -11.88 -6.20
N GLN A 98 -10.64 -10.81 -5.59
CA GLN A 98 -11.12 -10.29 -4.32
C GLN A 98 -12.24 -9.24 -4.49
N GLY A 99 -12.71 -9.05 -5.71
CA GLY A 99 -13.79 -8.11 -6.00
C GLY A 99 -13.34 -6.67 -6.18
N ILE A 100 -12.04 -6.42 -6.30
CA ILE A 100 -11.52 -5.06 -6.51
C ILE A 100 -11.54 -4.75 -8.01
N PRO A 101 -12.18 -3.66 -8.44
CA PRO A 101 -12.19 -3.29 -9.86
C PRO A 101 -10.79 -3.03 -10.40
N LYS A 102 -10.55 -3.41 -11.66
CA LYS A 102 -9.24 -3.26 -12.29
C LYS A 102 -8.74 -1.83 -12.24
N GLU A 103 -9.61 -0.85 -12.42
CA GLU A 103 -9.24 0.57 -12.41
C GLU A 103 -8.75 1.07 -11.05
N GLN A 104 -9.03 0.32 -9.99
CA GLN A 104 -8.51 0.62 -8.65
C GLN A 104 -7.18 -0.08 -8.36
N LEU A 105 -6.76 -0.99 -9.24
CA LEU A 105 -5.50 -1.71 -9.08
C LEU A 105 -4.37 -0.95 -9.78
N ASP A 106 -4.17 0.29 -9.34
CA ASP A 106 -3.15 1.19 -9.85
C ASP A 106 -2.21 1.53 -8.68
N PHE A 107 -0.97 1.10 -8.79
CA PHE A 107 0.02 1.24 -7.71
C PHE A 107 0.87 2.50 -7.90
N TYR A 108 0.21 3.60 -8.17
CA TYR A 108 0.84 4.90 -8.32
C TYR A 108 0.63 5.73 -7.03
N PRO A 109 1.65 6.40 -6.48
CA PRO A 109 3.04 6.32 -6.92
C PRO A 109 3.71 5.02 -6.49
N CYS A 110 4.66 4.54 -7.28
CA CYS A 110 5.49 3.40 -6.89
C CYS A 110 6.99 3.74 -6.97
N LYS A 111 7.31 5.02 -7.13
CA LYS A 111 8.67 5.56 -7.07
C LYS A 111 8.63 6.89 -6.32
N ILE A 112 9.67 7.16 -5.54
CA ILE A 112 9.75 8.38 -4.74
C ILE A 112 9.66 9.62 -5.63
N GLU A 113 10.26 9.59 -6.80
CA GLU A 113 10.25 10.71 -7.76
C GLU A 113 8.86 11.02 -8.33
N ASN A 114 7.90 10.10 -8.20
CA ASN A 114 6.53 10.28 -8.69
C ASN A 114 5.55 10.71 -7.59
N GLU A 115 6.03 10.95 -6.39
CA GLU A 115 5.18 11.35 -5.26
C GLU A 115 4.69 12.78 -5.42
N GLU A 116 3.38 12.99 -5.21
CA GLU A 116 2.74 14.29 -5.36
C GLU A 116 2.34 14.93 -4.02
N TYR A 117 2.39 14.17 -2.94
CA TYR A 117 1.92 14.66 -1.63
C TYR A 117 2.68 14.03 -0.49
#